data_685136a28c42e97283e0c14fc3d34552
#
_entry.id   685136a28c42e97283e0c14fc3d34552
#
_cell.length_a   1.000
_cell.length_b   1.000
_cell.length_c   1.000
_cell.angle_alpha   90.00
_cell.angle_beta   90.00
_cell.angle_gamma   90.00
#
_symmetry.space_group_name_H-M   'P 1'
#
loop_
_entity.id
_entity.type
_entity.pdbx_description
1 polymer ?
#
loop_
_entity_poly.entity_id
_entity_poly.type
_entity_poly.pdbx_seq_one_letter_code
_entity_poly.pdbx_strand_id
1 'polypeptide(L)'
;MSLAAFSPEGRKRQTSKRKGVRFKPKWQQKLEQVWQRLKARLLFHIAIITLHRGKYQRAAQILEQVARVLDEDPFVQVHLGWAHWHLGHPVTARRHLLRATELAPNNPAFWTLAGKLMALRGKWDEAEQLLRQAIALSSKNIVAQSWLAFVLFQREQVEEALDILKRTPVADDPYLQARLVLHLERLVMQRDTEKGAIFPSVPNWLKFPLISSFVGLLFRWRGERLIEDGEWEAAAKLLGTASQLRPKDVWAKLLWAVALLEGGFWDQAEEVLNEVPEVVPEKAWVCGALLVRQQKIRDAVARLMKSDTSHPFVRYYLALSLDWVGEAEYACAAYLEPLYREDPASLRQRIRELVRRLKP
;
A
#
# COMPACT_ATOMS: atom_id res chain seq x y z
N MET A 1 -1.06 -94.66 -51.65
CA MET A 1 -2.23 -94.69 -50.76
C MET A 1 -2.23 -93.50 -49.89
N SER A 2 -3.27 -92.79 -49.89
CA SER A 2 -4.04 -91.93 -49.11
C SER A 2 -3.98 -90.46 -49.47
N LEU A 3 -5.10 -90.00 -50.03
CA LEU A 3 -5.49 -88.65 -50.28
C LEU A 3 -5.77 -87.95 -48.96
N ALA A 4 -5.29 -86.73 -48.77
CA ALA A 4 -5.79 -85.81 -47.71
C ALA A 4 -6.03 -84.45 -48.29
N ALA A 5 -7.22 -83.98 -48.08
CA ALA A 5 -7.94 -82.87 -48.64
C ALA A 5 -7.28 -81.48 -48.47
N PHE A 6 -7.36 -80.69 -49.53
CA PHE A 6 -7.13 -79.25 -49.54
C PHE A 6 -8.36 -78.52 -49.02
N SER A 7 -8.23 -77.80 -47.92
CA SER A 7 -9.29 -76.90 -47.40
C SER A 7 -8.90 -75.47 -47.73
N PRO A 8 -9.78 -74.64 -48.34
CA PRO A 8 -9.43 -73.24 -48.67
C PRO A 8 -9.78 -72.37 -47.48
N GLU A 9 -8.74 -71.91 -46.76
CA GLU A 9 -8.93 -70.87 -45.74
C GLU A 9 -9.24 -69.53 -46.39
N GLY A 10 -10.36 -69.01 -45.98
CA GLY A 10 -10.90 -67.72 -46.41
C GLY A 10 -10.04 -66.52 -46.02
N ARG A 11 -9.50 -65.81 -46.99
CA ARG A 11 -8.90 -64.49 -46.82
C ARG A 11 -9.97 -63.49 -46.37
N LYS A 12 -10.07 -63.22 -45.05
CA LYS A 12 -10.76 -62.05 -44.56
C LYS A 12 -10.08 -60.79 -45.05
N ARG A 13 -10.67 -60.15 -46.05
CA ARG A 13 -10.30 -58.80 -46.45
C ARG A 13 -10.52 -57.83 -45.29
N GLN A 14 -9.44 -57.45 -44.60
CA GLN A 14 -9.45 -56.29 -43.71
C GLN A 14 -9.68 -55.03 -44.55
N THR A 15 -10.93 -54.58 -44.63
CA THR A 15 -11.28 -53.27 -45.13
C THR A 15 -10.82 -52.24 -44.09
N SER A 16 -9.57 -51.80 -44.21
CA SER A 16 -9.07 -50.60 -43.52
C SER A 16 -9.94 -49.44 -43.97
N LYS A 17 -10.90 -49.03 -43.10
CA LYS A 17 -11.59 -47.76 -43.25
C LYS A 17 -10.57 -46.64 -43.05
N ARG A 18 -9.84 -46.25 -44.13
CA ARG A 18 -9.14 -44.97 -44.20
C ARG A 18 -10.23 -43.89 -43.97
N LYS A 19 -10.28 -43.31 -42.75
CA LYS A 19 -11.05 -42.09 -42.48
C LYS A 19 -10.48 -41.03 -43.44
N GLY A 20 -11.15 -40.81 -44.56
CA GLY A 20 -10.83 -39.79 -45.52
C GLY A 20 -10.86 -38.43 -44.79
N VAL A 21 -9.71 -37.77 -44.70
CA VAL A 21 -9.62 -36.38 -44.24
C VAL A 21 -10.45 -35.59 -45.22
N ARG A 22 -11.73 -35.26 -44.88
CA ARG A 22 -12.54 -34.34 -45.67
C ARG A 22 -11.88 -32.97 -45.58
N PHE A 23 -11.22 -32.57 -46.64
CA PHE A 23 -10.72 -31.19 -46.77
C PHE A 23 -11.94 -30.26 -46.79
N LYS A 24 -12.09 -29.46 -45.71
CA LYS A 24 -13.12 -28.43 -45.69
C LYS A 24 -12.79 -27.37 -46.73
N PRO A 25 -13.76 -26.88 -47.54
CA PRO A 25 -13.52 -25.80 -48.52
C PRO A 25 -12.99 -24.53 -47.82
N LYS A 26 -12.17 -23.75 -48.53
CA LYS A 26 -11.49 -22.55 -47.96
C LYS A 26 -12.48 -21.54 -47.34
N TRP A 27 -13.68 -21.40 -47.84
CA TRP A 27 -14.69 -20.50 -47.27
C TRP A 27 -15.23 -21.03 -45.94
N GLN A 28 -15.42 -22.35 -45.76
CA GLN A 28 -15.82 -22.94 -44.50
C GLN A 28 -14.73 -22.77 -43.43
N GLN A 29 -13.46 -22.94 -43.82
CA GLN A 29 -12.33 -22.70 -42.92
C GLN A 29 -12.27 -21.24 -42.45
N LYS A 30 -12.48 -20.28 -43.36
CA LYS A 30 -12.58 -18.83 -43.06
C LYS A 30 -13.75 -18.56 -42.10
N LEU A 31 -14.91 -19.13 -42.37
CA LEU A 31 -16.12 -18.94 -41.56
C LEU A 31 -15.89 -19.52 -40.13
N GLU A 32 -15.26 -20.69 -40.02
CA GLU A 32 -14.89 -21.29 -38.76
C GLU A 32 -13.89 -20.45 -37.95
N GLN A 33 -12.90 -19.84 -38.62
CA GLN A 33 -11.98 -18.91 -37.99
C GLN A 33 -12.69 -17.65 -37.47
N VAL A 34 -13.62 -17.10 -38.25
CA VAL A 34 -14.43 -15.95 -37.81
C VAL A 34 -15.26 -16.31 -36.57
N TRP A 35 -15.91 -17.46 -36.58
CA TRP A 35 -16.68 -17.94 -35.44
C TRP A 35 -15.83 -18.18 -34.20
N GLN A 36 -14.62 -18.74 -34.35
CA GLN A 36 -13.68 -18.92 -33.24
C GLN A 36 -13.23 -17.59 -32.65
N ARG A 37 -12.95 -16.58 -33.51
CA ARG A 37 -12.59 -15.23 -33.04
C ARG A 37 -13.75 -14.54 -32.33
N LEU A 38 -14.98 -14.64 -32.83
CA LEU A 38 -16.17 -14.09 -32.16
C LEU A 38 -16.40 -14.74 -30.79
N LYS A 39 -16.31 -16.08 -30.75
CA LYS A 39 -16.41 -16.83 -29.50
C LYS A 39 -15.33 -16.42 -28.50
N ALA A 40 -14.08 -16.28 -28.96
CA ALA A 40 -12.97 -15.83 -28.11
C ALA A 40 -13.21 -14.42 -27.56
N ARG A 41 -13.71 -13.48 -28.36
CA ARG A 41 -14.06 -12.13 -27.88
C ARG A 41 -15.18 -12.17 -26.82
N LEU A 42 -16.21 -12.98 -27.00
CA LEU A 42 -17.27 -13.15 -26.00
C LEU A 42 -16.69 -13.75 -24.69
N LEU A 43 -15.88 -14.79 -24.79
CA LEU A 43 -15.20 -15.39 -23.64
C LEU A 43 -14.27 -14.40 -22.94
N PHE A 44 -13.63 -13.51 -23.68
CA PHE A 44 -12.80 -12.44 -23.10
C PHE A 44 -13.62 -11.52 -22.19
N HIS A 45 -14.79 -11.05 -22.63
CA HIS A 45 -15.68 -10.24 -21.78
C HIS A 45 -16.17 -11.01 -20.55
N ILE A 46 -16.50 -12.29 -20.70
CA ILE A 46 -16.87 -13.14 -19.55
C ILE A 46 -15.69 -13.27 -18.58
N ALA A 47 -14.47 -13.41 -19.08
CA ALA A 47 -13.29 -13.48 -18.25
C ALA A 47 -13.06 -12.18 -17.46
N ILE A 48 -13.23 -11.02 -18.08
CA ILE A 48 -13.14 -9.71 -17.39
C ILE A 48 -14.17 -9.63 -16.25
N ILE A 49 -15.42 -10.01 -16.51
CA ILE A 49 -16.46 -10.03 -15.48
C ILE A 49 -16.08 -10.99 -14.33
N THR A 50 -15.51 -12.15 -14.65
CA THR A 50 -15.07 -13.12 -13.63
C THR A 50 -13.87 -12.62 -12.82
N LEU A 51 -12.96 -11.86 -13.42
CA LEU A 51 -11.86 -11.16 -12.74
C LEU A 51 -12.39 -10.14 -11.73
N HIS A 52 -13.31 -9.27 -12.14
CA HIS A 52 -13.92 -8.28 -11.25
C HIS A 52 -14.70 -8.89 -10.09
N ARG A 53 -15.18 -10.13 -10.25
CA ARG A 53 -15.84 -10.91 -9.18
C ARG A 53 -14.83 -11.65 -8.28
N GLY A 54 -13.53 -11.45 -8.43
CA GLY A 54 -12.49 -12.12 -7.65
C GLY A 54 -12.28 -13.60 -7.97
N LYS A 55 -12.90 -14.14 -9.03
CA LYS A 55 -12.79 -15.56 -9.41
C LYS A 55 -11.58 -15.79 -10.32
N TYR A 56 -10.38 -15.49 -9.83
CA TYR A 56 -9.15 -15.41 -10.62
C TYR A 56 -8.78 -16.71 -11.32
N GLN A 57 -8.93 -17.86 -10.66
CA GLN A 57 -8.63 -19.17 -11.25
C GLN A 57 -9.50 -19.47 -12.47
N ARG A 58 -10.81 -19.23 -12.36
CA ARG A 58 -11.76 -19.43 -13.47
C ARG A 58 -11.49 -18.44 -14.60
N ALA A 59 -11.16 -17.20 -14.26
CA ALA A 59 -10.82 -16.18 -15.24
C ALA A 59 -9.54 -16.53 -16.01
N ALA A 60 -8.50 -17.01 -15.33
CA ALA A 60 -7.27 -17.48 -15.98
C ALA A 60 -7.54 -18.61 -16.97
N GLN A 61 -8.30 -19.61 -16.58
CA GLN A 61 -8.68 -20.73 -17.47
C GLN A 61 -9.41 -20.26 -18.73
N ILE A 62 -10.35 -19.31 -18.59
CA ILE A 62 -11.07 -18.73 -19.73
C ILE A 62 -10.10 -17.92 -20.61
N LEU A 63 -9.24 -17.09 -20.01
CA LEU A 63 -8.25 -16.27 -20.74
C LEU A 63 -7.22 -17.11 -21.48
N GLU A 64 -6.79 -18.25 -20.92
CA GLU A 64 -5.92 -19.21 -21.62
C GLU A 64 -6.58 -19.81 -22.84
N GLN A 65 -7.89 -20.09 -22.79
CA GLN A 65 -8.65 -20.53 -23.96
C GLN A 65 -8.74 -19.43 -25.01
N VAL A 66 -8.94 -18.19 -24.57
CA VAL A 66 -8.98 -17.01 -25.46
C VAL A 66 -7.61 -16.78 -26.10
N ALA A 67 -6.53 -16.89 -25.34
CA ALA A 67 -5.16 -16.67 -25.82
C ALA A 67 -4.76 -17.65 -26.94
N ARG A 68 -5.32 -18.89 -26.96
CA ARG A 68 -5.10 -19.82 -28.08
C ARG A 68 -5.60 -19.32 -29.43
N VAL A 69 -6.53 -18.38 -29.42
CA VAL A 69 -7.14 -17.82 -30.64
C VAL A 69 -6.71 -16.36 -30.87
N LEU A 70 -6.48 -15.61 -29.78
CA LEU A 70 -6.14 -14.19 -29.73
C LEU A 70 -4.78 -13.99 -29.01
N ASP A 71 -3.77 -14.75 -29.38
CA ASP A 71 -2.45 -14.72 -28.71
C ASP A 71 -1.73 -13.37 -28.87
N GLU A 72 -1.92 -12.70 -29.99
CA GLU A 72 -1.34 -11.38 -30.28
C GLU A 72 -2.20 -10.21 -29.77
N ASP A 73 -3.25 -10.47 -29.00
CA ASP A 73 -4.03 -9.39 -28.40
C ASP A 73 -3.40 -8.96 -27.06
N PRO A 74 -2.87 -7.71 -26.97
CA PRO A 74 -2.18 -7.24 -25.77
C PRO A 74 -3.11 -7.16 -24.55
N PHE A 75 -4.41 -6.93 -24.74
CA PHE A 75 -5.37 -6.91 -23.64
C PHE A 75 -5.58 -8.29 -23.03
N VAL A 76 -5.57 -9.35 -23.83
CA VAL A 76 -5.62 -10.73 -23.33
C VAL A 76 -4.41 -11.02 -22.47
N GLN A 77 -3.22 -10.60 -22.91
CA GLN A 77 -1.98 -10.79 -22.17
C GLN A 77 -1.99 -10.00 -20.83
N VAL A 78 -2.48 -8.76 -20.83
CA VAL A 78 -2.61 -7.96 -19.59
C VAL A 78 -3.52 -8.65 -18.58
N HIS A 79 -4.69 -9.13 -19.01
CA HIS A 79 -5.63 -9.77 -18.09
C HIS A 79 -5.16 -11.14 -17.61
N LEU A 80 -4.40 -11.89 -18.42
CA LEU A 80 -3.69 -13.09 -17.97
C LEU A 80 -2.65 -12.75 -16.90
N GLY A 81 -1.86 -11.71 -17.13
CA GLY A 81 -0.89 -11.21 -16.16
C GLY A 81 -1.57 -10.85 -14.83
N TRP A 82 -2.66 -10.13 -14.88
CA TRP A 82 -3.44 -9.75 -13.71
C TRP A 82 -4.04 -10.96 -12.98
N ALA A 83 -4.62 -11.92 -13.71
CA ALA A 83 -5.18 -13.14 -13.13
C ALA A 83 -4.09 -13.96 -12.40
N HIS A 84 -2.95 -14.19 -13.06
CA HIS A 84 -1.83 -14.93 -12.47
C HIS A 84 -1.19 -14.22 -11.29
N TRP A 85 -1.19 -12.88 -11.28
CA TRP A 85 -0.76 -12.11 -10.12
C TRP A 85 -1.58 -12.45 -8.88
N HIS A 86 -2.90 -12.38 -8.99
CA HIS A 86 -3.82 -12.70 -7.88
C HIS A 86 -3.84 -14.18 -7.49
N LEU A 87 -3.37 -15.06 -8.36
CA LEU A 87 -3.18 -16.49 -8.05
C LEU A 87 -1.85 -16.80 -7.37
N GLY A 88 -1.02 -15.78 -7.09
CA GLY A 88 0.29 -15.98 -6.50
C GLY A 88 1.33 -16.56 -7.47
N HIS A 89 1.13 -16.39 -8.79
CA HIS A 89 2.06 -16.82 -9.84
C HIS A 89 2.81 -15.64 -10.48
N PRO A 90 3.69 -14.95 -9.74
CA PRO A 90 4.26 -13.68 -10.17
C PRO A 90 5.20 -13.78 -11.37
N VAL A 91 5.88 -14.92 -11.55
CA VAL A 91 6.77 -15.14 -12.72
C VAL A 91 5.95 -15.23 -14.00
N THR A 92 4.84 -15.96 -13.96
CA THR A 92 3.90 -16.07 -15.09
C THR A 92 3.25 -14.72 -15.37
N ALA A 93 2.81 -14.02 -14.34
CA ALA A 93 2.24 -12.68 -14.45
C ALA A 93 3.20 -11.72 -15.17
N ARG A 94 4.46 -11.66 -14.72
CA ARG A 94 5.50 -10.84 -15.36
C ARG A 94 5.66 -11.16 -16.86
N ARG A 95 5.75 -12.43 -17.23
CA ARG A 95 5.89 -12.83 -18.62
C ARG A 95 4.76 -12.32 -19.49
N HIS A 96 3.51 -12.45 -19.04
CA HIS A 96 2.35 -11.98 -19.77
C HIS A 96 2.31 -10.44 -19.88
N LEU A 97 2.66 -9.72 -18.82
CA LEU A 97 2.70 -8.26 -18.84
C LEU A 97 3.79 -7.71 -19.76
N LEU A 98 4.99 -8.30 -19.75
CA LEU A 98 6.04 -7.90 -20.70
C LEU A 98 5.62 -8.22 -22.14
N ARG A 99 4.99 -9.38 -22.37
CA ARG A 99 4.44 -9.68 -23.70
C ARG A 99 3.41 -8.65 -24.15
N ALA A 100 2.58 -8.14 -23.25
CA ALA A 100 1.63 -7.07 -23.57
C ALA A 100 2.33 -5.75 -23.97
N THR A 101 3.44 -5.38 -23.32
CA THR A 101 4.23 -4.21 -23.71
C THR A 101 4.95 -4.39 -25.05
N GLU A 102 5.38 -5.60 -25.38
CA GLU A 102 5.94 -5.92 -26.70
C GLU A 102 4.91 -5.80 -27.82
N LEU A 103 3.68 -6.30 -27.58
CA LEU A 103 2.60 -6.26 -28.56
C LEU A 103 2.02 -4.84 -28.78
N ALA A 104 2.08 -3.99 -27.76
CA ALA A 104 1.60 -2.61 -27.84
C ALA A 104 2.56 -1.64 -27.13
N PRO A 105 3.76 -1.41 -27.72
CA PRO A 105 4.80 -0.61 -27.10
C PRO A 105 4.44 0.86 -26.88
N ASN A 106 3.46 1.38 -27.60
CA ASN A 106 3.01 2.76 -27.49
C ASN A 106 1.88 2.96 -26.48
N ASN A 107 1.46 1.91 -25.75
CA ASN A 107 0.40 2.02 -24.75
C ASN A 107 0.98 2.23 -23.35
N PRO A 108 0.93 3.45 -22.78
CA PRO A 108 1.52 3.75 -21.47
C PRO A 108 0.87 2.97 -20.31
N ALA A 109 -0.40 2.55 -20.45
CA ALA A 109 -1.11 1.82 -19.41
C ALA A 109 -0.48 0.43 -19.14
N PHE A 110 0.01 -0.24 -20.18
CA PHE A 110 0.63 -1.57 -20.02
C PHE A 110 2.00 -1.47 -19.33
N TRP A 111 2.79 -0.47 -19.69
CA TRP A 111 4.05 -0.17 -19.01
C TRP A 111 3.81 0.21 -17.54
N THR A 112 2.78 1.02 -17.27
CA THR A 112 2.40 1.39 -15.90
C THR A 112 2.03 0.17 -15.06
N LEU A 113 1.19 -0.72 -15.62
CA LEU A 113 0.76 -1.92 -14.89
C LEU A 113 1.93 -2.87 -14.65
N ALA A 114 2.78 -3.08 -15.64
CA ALA A 114 3.98 -3.91 -15.49
C ALA A 114 4.90 -3.32 -14.41
N GLY A 115 5.18 -2.02 -14.45
CA GLY A 115 5.99 -1.33 -13.46
C GLY A 115 5.41 -1.38 -12.05
N LYS A 116 4.10 -1.16 -11.91
CA LYS A 116 3.38 -1.32 -10.64
C LYS A 116 3.58 -2.71 -10.05
N LEU A 117 3.40 -3.77 -10.85
CA LEU A 117 3.53 -5.14 -10.35
C LEU A 117 4.98 -5.51 -10.03
N MET A 118 5.96 -4.95 -10.74
CA MET A 118 7.38 -5.11 -10.36
C MET A 118 7.71 -4.38 -9.07
N ALA A 119 7.17 -3.18 -8.86
CA ALA A 119 7.30 -2.43 -7.61
C ALA A 119 6.71 -3.20 -6.41
N LEU A 120 5.52 -3.78 -6.55
CA LEU A 120 4.90 -4.62 -5.52
C LEU A 120 5.72 -5.86 -5.14
N ARG A 121 6.65 -6.29 -6.01
CA ARG A 121 7.58 -7.40 -5.75
C ARG A 121 8.95 -6.96 -5.24
N GLY A 122 9.18 -5.69 -5.00
CA GLY A 122 10.48 -5.16 -4.62
C GLY A 122 11.53 -5.21 -5.74
N LYS A 123 11.11 -5.36 -7.02
CA LYS A 123 12.00 -5.30 -8.18
C LYS A 123 12.15 -3.85 -8.64
N TRP A 124 12.85 -3.05 -7.80
CA TRP A 124 12.87 -1.60 -7.91
C TRP A 124 13.48 -1.10 -9.23
N ASP A 125 14.60 -1.68 -9.68
CA ASP A 125 15.27 -1.26 -10.92
C ASP A 125 14.41 -1.51 -12.16
N GLU A 126 13.79 -2.69 -12.23
CA GLU A 126 12.91 -3.06 -13.34
C GLU A 126 11.62 -2.20 -13.31
N ALA A 127 11.06 -1.99 -12.12
CA ALA A 127 9.88 -1.14 -11.93
C ALA A 127 10.15 0.30 -12.39
N GLU A 128 11.29 0.88 -12.02
CA GLU A 128 11.69 2.23 -12.44
C GLU A 128 11.77 2.36 -13.94
N GLN A 129 12.46 1.42 -14.61
CA GLN A 129 12.59 1.45 -16.07
C GLN A 129 11.22 1.43 -16.77
N LEU A 130 10.34 0.52 -16.34
CA LEU A 130 9.00 0.38 -16.91
C LEU A 130 8.14 1.62 -16.66
N LEU A 131 8.20 2.21 -15.45
CA LEU A 131 7.45 3.41 -15.11
C LEU A 131 7.98 4.65 -15.83
N ARG A 132 9.30 4.79 -15.99
CA ARG A 132 9.90 5.87 -16.79
C ARG A 132 9.48 5.76 -18.27
N GLN A 133 9.42 4.54 -18.81
CA GLN A 133 8.91 4.32 -20.17
C GLN A 133 7.43 4.73 -20.29
N ALA A 134 6.60 4.39 -19.31
CA ALA A 134 5.20 4.83 -19.29
C ALA A 134 5.07 6.36 -19.26
N ILE A 135 5.91 7.07 -18.50
CA ILE A 135 5.94 8.53 -18.40
C ILE A 135 6.46 9.17 -19.68
N ALA A 136 7.45 8.57 -20.34
CA ALA A 136 7.96 9.02 -21.63
C ALA A 136 6.88 8.98 -22.71
N LEU A 137 6.00 7.95 -22.70
CA LEU A 137 4.86 7.83 -23.61
C LEU A 137 3.71 8.78 -23.23
N SER A 138 3.54 9.09 -21.95
CA SER A 138 2.49 9.96 -21.45
C SER A 138 2.95 10.70 -20.20
N SER A 139 3.44 11.91 -20.36
CA SER A 139 3.92 12.77 -19.26
C SER A 139 2.82 13.14 -18.25
N LYS A 140 1.56 13.00 -18.59
CA LYS A 140 0.40 13.24 -17.69
C LYS A 140 -0.07 11.97 -16.96
N ASN A 141 0.65 10.86 -17.05
CA ASN A 141 0.27 9.61 -16.41
C ASN A 141 0.53 9.68 -14.89
N ILE A 142 -0.46 10.16 -14.15
CA ILE A 142 -0.43 10.34 -12.70
C ILE A 142 -0.11 9.03 -11.97
N VAL A 143 -0.65 7.90 -12.46
CA VAL A 143 -0.43 6.59 -11.83
C VAL A 143 1.03 6.17 -11.94
N ALA A 144 1.63 6.30 -13.14
CA ALA A 144 3.03 5.96 -13.35
C ALA A 144 3.96 6.88 -12.53
N GLN A 145 3.68 8.18 -12.46
CA GLN A 145 4.46 9.14 -11.68
C GLN A 145 4.40 8.85 -10.17
N SER A 146 3.21 8.55 -9.65
CA SER A 146 3.04 8.23 -8.23
C SER A 146 3.74 6.92 -7.84
N TRP A 147 3.67 5.89 -8.69
CA TRP A 147 4.40 4.64 -8.46
C TRP A 147 5.91 4.82 -8.65
N LEU A 148 6.34 5.67 -9.57
CA LEU A 148 7.76 6.01 -9.72
C LEU A 148 8.30 6.71 -8.47
N ALA A 149 7.58 7.68 -7.91
CA ALA A 149 7.97 8.34 -6.67
C ALA A 149 8.13 7.32 -5.52
N PHE A 150 7.21 6.36 -5.41
CA PHE A 150 7.32 5.29 -4.42
C PHE A 150 8.56 4.40 -4.65
N VAL A 151 8.83 4.01 -5.90
CA VAL A 151 10.02 3.20 -6.26
C VAL A 151 11.32 3.96 -5.96
N LEU A 152 11.37 5.25 -6.27
CA LEU A 152 12.53 6.10 -5.99
C LEU A 152 12.79 6.23 -4.48
N PHE A 153 11.76 6.33 -3.66
CA PHE A 153 11.92 6.27 -2.19
C PHE A 153 12.53 4.95 -1.73
N GLN A 154 12.12 3.82 -2.31
CA GLN A 154 12.69 2.50 -1.97
C GLN A 154 14.16 2.36 -2.43
N ARG A 155 14.60 3.20 -3.37
CA ARG A 155 15.99 3.29 -3.85
C ARG A 155 16.80 4.41 -3.21
N GLU A 156 16.27 5.02 -2.14
CA GLU A 156 16.91 6.13 -1.42
C GLU A 156 17.12 7.41 -2.26
N GLN A 157 16.46 7.52 -3.42
CA GLN A 157 16.48 8.69 -4.29
C GLN A 157 15.40 9.70 -3.86
N VAL A 158 15.53 10.19 -2.63
CA VAL A 158 14.50 10.96 -1.91
C VAL A 158 14.18 12.28 -2.62
N GLU A 159 15.18 13.00 -3.10
CA GLU A 159 15.00 14.33 -3.72
C GLU A 159 14.16 14.26 -5.00
N GLU A 160 14.47 13.30 -5.89
CA GLU A 160 13.73 13.10 -7.13
C GLU A 160 12.28 12.65 -6.84
N ALA A 161 12.09 11.76 -5.87
CA ALA A 161 10.76 11.32 -5.44
C ALA A 161 9.90 12.48 -4.91
N LEU A 162 10.48 13.34 -4.06
CA LEU A 162 9.81 14.53 -3.54
C LEU A 162 9.46 15.51 -4.66
N ASP A 163 10.34 15.69 -5.64
CA ASP A 163 10.09 16.57 -6.79
C ASP A 163 8.90 16.09 -7.63
N ILE A 164 8.77 14.78 -7.84
CA ILE A 164 7.61 14.21 -8.53
C ILE A 164 6.33 14.50 -7.74
N LEU A 165 6.32 14.22 -6.42
CA LEU A 165 5.14 14.42 -5.56
C LEU A 165 4.75 15.89 -5.39
N LYS A 166 5.70 16.83 -5.52
CA LYS A 166 5.41 18.28 -5.53
C LYS A 166 4.66 18.72 -6.79
N ARG A 167 5.02 18.15 -7.93
CA ARG A 167 4.51 18.55 -9.25
C ARG A 167 3.25 17.80 -9.66
N THR A 168 3.04 16.61 -9.12
CA THR A 168 1.99 15.68 -9.56
C THR A 168 1.03 15.37 -8.42
N PRO A 169 -0.30 15.38 -8.66
CA PRO A 169 -1.25 14.86 -7.71
C PRO A 169 -1.01 13.36 -7.53
N VAL A 170 -1.20 12.84 -6.31
CA VAL A 170 -1.05 11.42 -6.04
C VAL A 170 -2.23 10.64 -6.62
N ALA A 171 -1.95 9.52 -7.27
CA ALA A 171 -2.95 8.63 -7.86
C ALA A 171 -3.95 8.13 -6.81
N ASP A 172 -5.17 7.84 -7.25
CA ASP A 172 -6.22 7.27 -6.40
C ASP A 172 -6.03 5.75 -6.25
N ASP A 173 -4.97 5.39 -5.54
CA ASP A 173 -4.59 4.01 -5.21
C ASP A 173 -4.35 3.97 -3.69
N PRO A 174 -5.28 3.43 -2.89
CA PRO A 174 -5.18 3.44 -1.43
C PRO A 174 -3.92 2.78 -0.89
N TYR A 175 -3.51 1.66 -1.50
CA TYR A 175 -2.30 0.97 -1.10
C TYR A 175 -1.06 1.85 -1.29
N LEU A 176 -0.93 2.47 -2.48
CA LEU A 176 0.18 3.37 -2.79
C LEU A 176 0.19 4.59 -1.86
N GLN A 177 -0.98 5.18 -1.61
CA GLN A 177 -1.11 6.34 -0.72
C GLN A 177 -0.65 6.01 0.70
N ALA A 178 -1.08 4.86 1.25
CA ALA A 178 -0.65 4.40 2.57
C ALA A 178 0.87 4.19 2.63
N ARG A 179 1.45 3.53 1.63
CA ARG A 179 2.90 3.31 1.54
C ARG A 179 3.69 4.61 1.48
N LEU A 180 3.21 5.58 0.71
CA LEU A 180 3.84 6.90 0.62
C LEU A 180 3.76 7.66 1.95
N VAL A 181 2.60 7.65 2.63
CA VAL A 181 2.47 8.29 3.94
C VAL A 181 3.44 7.67 4.94
N LEU A 182 3.44 6.35 5.08
CA LEU A 182 4.32 5.64 6.02
C LEU A 182 5.81 5.97 5.76
N HIS A 183 6.21 5.99 4.48
CA HIS A 183 7.59 6.33 4.13
C HIS A 183 7.94 7.79 4.42
N LEU A 184 7.06 8.73 4.07
CA LEU A 184 7.26 10.15 4.32
C LEU A 184 7.30 10.48 5.82
N GLU A 185 6.43 9.84 6.64
CA GLU A 185 6.46 9.97 8.09
C GLU A 185 7.80 9.52 8.67
N ARG A 186 8.33 8.39 8.18
CA ARG A 186 9.66 7.91 8.59
C ARG A 186 10.75 8.92 8.26
N LEU A 187 10.74 9.53 7.06
CA LEU A 187 11.71 10.56 6.67
C LEU A 187 11.59 11.81 7.54
N VAL A 188 10.37 12.25 7.86
CA VAL A 188 10.15 13.38 8.78
C VAL A 188 10.71 13.06 10.16
N MET A 189 10.48 11.85 10.68
CA MET A 189 11.02 11.42 11.96
C MET A 189 12.55 11.40 11.99
N GLN A 190 13.19 10.95 10.91
CA GLN A 190 14.66 10.95 10.80
C GLN A 190 15.25 12.34 10.71
N ARG A 191 14.51 13.30 10.13
CA ARG A 191 14.96 14.69 9.99
C ARG A 191 14.73 15.55 11.23
N ASP A 192 13.64 15.30 11.96
CA ASP A 192 13.31 16.02 13.21
C ASP A 192 14.25 15.51 14.33
N THR A 193 15.54 15.82 14.19
CA THR A 193 16.54 15.58 15.21
C THR A 193 16.30 16.49 16.42
N GLU A 194 16.66 16.01 17.59
CA GLU A 194 16.55 16.54 18.93
C GLU A 194 16.37 18.08 19.01
N LYS A 195 15.17 18.51 19.38
CA LYS A 195 14.90 19.89 19.76
C LYS A 195 15.25 20.10 21.22
N GLY A 196 15.82 21.27 21.54
CA GLY A 196 16.13 21.63 22.93
C GLY A 196 14.88 21.59 23.84
N ALA A 197 15.09 21.31 25.11
CA ALA A 197 14.03 21.12 26.10
C ALA A 197 13.09 22.34 26.23
N ILE A 198 11.78 22.10 26.33
CA ILE A 198 10.78 23.12 26.65
C ILE A 198 10.41 23.02 28.12
N PHE A 199 10.83 24.00 28.91
CA PHE A 199 10.46 24.08 30.32
C PHE A 199 9.35 25.14 30.50
N PRO A 200 8.14 24.74 30.94
CA PRO A 200 7.12 25.69 31.29
C PRO A 200 7.46 26.43 32.59
N SER A 201 7.39 27.74 32.57
CA SER A 201 7.56 28.56 33.79
C SER A 201 6.22 29.00 34.34
N VAL A 202 5.93 28.64 35.61
CA VAL A 202 4.70 29.02 36.28
C VAL A 202 4.96 30.21 37.20
N PRO A 203 4.39 31.39 36.94
CA PRO A 203 4.45 32.52 37.84
C PRO A 203 3.90 32.21 39.25
N ASN A 204 4.57 32.70 40.28
CA ASN A 204 4.19 32.40 41.67
C ASN A 204 2.76 32.77 42.06
N TRP A 205 2.17 33.80 41.46
CA TRP A 205 0.81 34.21 41.73
C TRP A 205 -0.26 33.21 41.25
N LEU A 206 0.09 32.36 40.26
CA LEU A 206 -0.76 31.28 39.77
C LEU A 206 -0.79 30.06 40.71
N LYS A 207 0.11 29.98 41.69
CA LYS A 207 0.23 28.80 42.60
C LYS A 207 -0.78 28.83 43.76
N PHE A 208 -1.63 29.88 43.89
CA PHE A 208 -2.71 29.87 44.86
C PHE A 208 -3.74 28.79 44.56
N PRO A 209 -4.17 27.96 45.56
CA PRO A 209 -4.90 26.70 45.33
C PRO A 209 -6.20 26.86 44.51
N LEU A 210 -7.00 27.89 44.75
CA LEU A 210 -8.24 28.14 43.98
C LEU A 210 -7.96 28.60 42.56
N ILE A 211 -6.96 29.47 42.37
CA ILE A 211 -6.58 30.01 41.07
C ILE A 211 -5.89 28.91 40.23
N SER A 212 -4.98 28.18 40.85
CA SER A 212 -4.22 27.12 40.19
C SER A 212 -5.13 26.01 39.64
N SER A 213 -6.15 25.61 40.42
CA SER A 213 -7.09 24.57 39.95
C SER A 213 -7.89 25.01 38.74
N PHE A 214 -8.41 26.24 38.75
CA PHE A 214 -9.21 26.75 37.63
C PHE A 214 -8.39 27.08 36.40
N VAL A 215 -7.25 27.76 36.58
CA VAL A 215 -6.35 28.10 35.48
C VAL A 215 -5.73 26.84 34.87
N GLY A 216 -5.37 25.84 35.68
CA GLY A 216 -4.90 24.55 35.21
C GLY A 216 -5.90 23.81 34.31
N LEU A 217 -7.20 23.88 34.64
CA LEU A 217 -8.26 23.36 33.78
C LEU A 217 -8.38 24.11 32.45
N LEU A 218 -8.33 25.45 32.48
CA LEU A 218 -8.37 26.27 31.27
C LEU A 218 -7.17 26.00 30.36
N PHE A 219 -5.98 25.88 30.95
CA PHE A 219 -4.76 25.59 30.19
C PHE A 219 -4.78 24.18 29.61
N ARG A 220 -5.32 23.18 30.33
CA ARG A 220 -5.54 21.86 29.78
C ARG A 220 -6.50 21.91 28.59
N TRP A 221 -7.69 22.51 28.76
CA TRP A 221 -8.66 22.65 27.68
C TRP A 221 -8.10 23.39 26.45
N ARG A 222 -7.35 24.50 26.68
CA ARG A 222 -6.69 25.20 25.58
C ARG A 222 -5.58 24.39 24.93
N GLY A 223 -4.83 23.62 25.73
CA GLY A 223 -3.80 22.71 25.24
C GLY A 223 -4.37 21.58 24.38
N GLU A 224 -5.51 21.00 24.77
CA GLU A 224 -6.25 20.03 23.95
C GLU A 224 -6.59 20.60 22.57
N ARG A 225 -7.10 21.84 22.51
CA ARG A 225 -7.39 22.53 21.24
C ARG A 225 -6.15 22.75 20.39
N LEU A 226 -5.03 23.13 21.00
CA LEU A 226 -3.77 23.31 20.28
C LEU A 226 -3.22 21.98 19.74
N ILE A 227 -3.47 20.85 20.39
CA ILE A 227 -3.17 19.51 19.87
C ILE A 227 -4.00 19.23 18.61
N GLU A 228 -5.32 19.52 18.65
CA GLU A 228 -6.21 19.39 17.50
C GLU A 228 -5.75 20.24 16.31
N ASP A 229 -5.27 21.47 16.60
CA ASP A 229 -4.77 22.41 15.60
C ASP A 229 -3.33 22.06 15.11
N GLY A 230 -2.64 21.07 15.73
CA GLY A 230 -1.26 20.68 15.41
C GLY A 230 -0.17 21.62 15.93
N GLU A 231 -0.52 22.52 16.86
CA GLU A 231 0.38 23.50 17.48
C GLU A 231 1.11 22.90 18.70
N TRP A 232 1.98 21.90 18.42
CA TRP A 232 2.59 21.02 19.43
C TRP A 232 3.41 21.74 20.49
N GLU A 233 4.23 22.73 20.10
CA GLU A 233 5.08 23.48 21.04
C GLU A 233 4.25 24.38 21.97
N ALA A 234 3.24 25.03 21.43
CA ALA A 234 2.34 25.85 22.21
C ALA A 234 1.50 24.97 23.16
N ALA A 235 1.03 23.82 22.67
CA ALA A 235 0.33 22.82 23.47
C ALA A 235 1.21 22.33 24.63
N ALA A 236 2.47 21.94 24.35
CA ALA A 236 3.40 21.45 25.34
C ALA A 236 3.66 22.46 26.46
N LYS A 237 3.83 23.75 26.14
CA LYS A 237 4.01 24.84 27.12
C LYS A 237 2.79 24.99 28.03
N LEU A 238 1.57 25.03 27.45
CA LEU A 238 0.35 25.18 28.24
C LEU A 238 0.03 23.94 29.07
N LEU A 239 0.17 22.76 28.52
CA LEU A 239 -0.11 21.49 29.21
C LEU A 239 0.93 21.22 30.31
N GLY A 240 2.20 21.56 30.10
CA GLY A 240 3.21 21.52 31.12
C GLY A 240 2.89 22.45 32.30
N THR A 241 2.44 23.68 31.99
CA THR A 241 1.98 24.63 33.00
C THR A 241 0.74 24.08 33.74
N ALA A 242 -0.23 23.50 33.00
CA ALA A 242 -1.41 22.86 33.58
C ALA A 242 -1.06 21.71 34.54
N SER A 243 -0.08 20.87 34.13
CA SER A 243 0.43 19.77 34.94
C SER A 243 1.10 20.24 36.23
N GLN A 244 1.88 21.34 36.17
CA GLN A 244 2.49 21.94 37.37
C GLN A 244 1.46 22.56 38.31
N LEU A 245 0.41 23.19 37.77
CA LEU A 245 -0.67 23.74 38.57
C LEU A 245 -1.58 22.67 39.17
N ARG A 246 -1.68 21.52 38.53
CA ARG A 246 -2.50 20.36 38.93
C ARG A 246 -1.71 19.05 38.87
N PRO A 247 -0.79 18.80 39.81
CA PRO A 247 0.12 17.64 39.73
C PRO A 247 -0.59 16.27 39.78
N LYS A 248 -1.84 16.23 40.27
CA LYS A 248 -2.68 15.03 40.32
C LYS A 248 -3.52 14.81 39.05
N ASP A 249 -3.50 15.75 38.10
CA ASP A 249 -4.22 15.64 36.84
C ASP A 249 -3.43 14.76 35.85
N VAL A 250 -3.69 13.47 35.94
CA VAL A 250 -3.03 12.46 35.10
C VAL A 250 -3.29 12.70 33.61
N TRP A 251 -4.49 13.19 33.29
CA TRP A 251 -4.84 13.50 31.88
C TRP A 251 -4.05 14.67 31.32
N ALA A 252 -3.85 15.73 32.10
CA ALA A 252 -3.00 16.85 31.71
C ALA A 252 -1.55 16.39 31.44
N LYS A 253 -1.00 15.48 32.27
CA LYS A 253 0.34 14.90 32.05
C LYS A 253 0.40 14.06 30.78
N LEU A 254 -0.61 13.23 30.53
CA LEU A 254 -0.66 12.40 29.34
C LEU A 254 -0.73 13.25 28.05
N LEU A 255 -1.60 14.26 28.02
CA LEU A 255 -1.68 15.20 26.89
C LEU A 255 -0.38 16.00 26.70
N TRP A 256 0.26 16.37 27.80
CA TRP A 256 1.58 17.01 27.75
C TRP A 256 2.61 16.09 27.12
N ALA A 257 2.65 14.83 27.51
CA ALA A 257 3.55 13.83 26.90
C ALA A 257 3.27 13.66 25.39
N VAL A 258 1.99 13.64 24.97
CA VAL A 258 1.61 13.61 23.55
C VAL A 258 2.10 14.86 22.81
N ALA A 259 1.90 16.05 23.37
CA ALA A 259 2.35 17.28 22.75
C ALA A 259 3.89 17.36 22.63
N LEU A 260 4.61 16.87 23.63
CA LEU A 260 6.07 16.74 23.60
C LEU A 260 6.53 15.74 22.56
N LEU A 261 5.88 14.57 22.50
CA LEU A 261 6.18 13.50 21.54
C LEU A 261 6.05 14.01 20.09
N GLU A 262 4.90 14.61 19.77
CA GLU A 262 4.61 15.10 18.42
C GLU A 262 5.42 16.38 18.09
N GLY A 263 5.79 17.15 19.11
CA GLY A 263 6.67 18.30 19.00
C GLY A 263 8.16 17.96 18.78
N GLY A 264 8.57 16.69 18.94
CA GLY A 264 9.95 16.24 18.79
C GLY A 264 10.79 16.34 20.07
N PHE A 265 10.18 16.50 21.26
CA PHE A 265 10.85 16.59 22.59
C PHE A 265 10.81 15.24 23.31
N TRP A 266 11.44 14.23 22.75
CA TRP A 266 11.24 12.82 23.12
C TRP A 266 11.74 12.49 24.52
N ASP A 267 12.88 13.02 24.94
CA ASP A 267 13.44 12.78 26.28
C ASP A 267 12.51 13.34 27.38
N GLN A 268 11.97 14.55 27.15
CA GLN A 268 11.02 15.15 28.07
C GLN A 268 9.68 14.38 28.09
N ALA A 269 9.23 13.87 26.92
CA ALA A 269 8.04 13.02 26.85
C ALA A 269 8.23 11.75 27.69
N GLU A 270 9.43 11.14 27.67
CA GLU A 270 9.76 9.96 28.47
C GLU A 270 9.73 10.28 29.98
N GLU A 271 10.33 11.39 30.40
CA GLU A 271 10.30 11.84 31.79
C GLU A 271 8.85 12.04 32.28
N VAL A 272 8.03 12.73 31.52
CA VAL A 272 6.62 12.96 31.87
C VAL A 272 5.83 11.67 31.92
N LEU A 273 6.06 10.74 30.98
CA LEU A 273 5.38 9.44 30.95
C LEU A 273 5.76 8.57 32.16
N ASN A 274 6.97 8.69 32.70
CA ASN A 274 7.38 7.97 33.91
C ASN A 274 6.57 8.41 35.13
N GLU A 275 6.05 9.64 35.16
CA GLU A 275 5.18 10.15 36.20
C GLU A 275 3.70 9.71 36.05
N VAL A 276 3.30 9.21 34.88
CA VAL A 276 1.94 8.71 34.63
C VAL A 276 1.82 7.28 35.14
N PRO A 277 0.76 6.94 35.92
CA PRO A 277 0.56 5.58 36.43
C PRO A 277 0.37 4.54 35.29
N GLU A 278 0.88 3.32 35.50
CA GLU A 278 0.75 2.22 34.51
C GLU A 278 -0.70 1.75 34.32
N VAL A 279 -1.59 2.07 35.25
CA VAL A 279 -3.01 1.71 35.20
C VAL A 279 -3.77 2.51 34.10
N VAL A 280 -3.19 3.59 33.57
CA VAL A 280 -3.81 4.42 32.55
C VAL A 280 -3.66 3.72 31.19
N PRO A 281 -4.77 3.26 30.56
CA PRO A 281 -4.70 2.49 29.31
C PRO A 281 -4.01 3.24 28.18
N GLU A 282 -4.25 4.55 28.09
CA GLU A 282 -3.70 5.42 27.06
C GLU A 282 -2.19 5.58 27.16
N LYS A 283 -1.59 5.40 28.35
CA LYS A 283 -0.14 5.42 28.53
C LYS A 283 0.55 4.39 27.64
N ALA A 284 -0.06 3.22 27.47
CA ALA A 284 0.55 2.11 26.73
C ALA A 284 0.83 2.50 25.26
N TRP A 285 -0.11 3.18 24.59
CA TRP A 285 0.10 3.59 23.21
C TRP A 285 1.06 4.79 23.08
N VAL A 286 1.03 5.75 24.02
CA VAL A 286 1.96 6.88 24.02
C VAL A 286 3.39 6.41 24.20
N CYS A 287 3.62 5.45 25.13
CA CYS A 287 4.92 4.80 25.27
C CYS A 287 5.34 4.04 23.99
N GLY A 288 4.40 3.34 23.35
CA GLY A 288 4.66 2.67 22.07
C GLY A 288 5.06 3.66 20.98
N ALA A 289 4.36 4.79 20.88
CA ALA A 289 4.67 5.87 19.96
C ALA A 289 6.06 6.48 20.22
N LEU A 290 6.41 6.69 21.48
CA LEU A 290 7.73 7.16 21.89
C LEU A 290 8.84 6.17 21.46
N LEU A 291 8.64 4.88 21.67
CA LEU A 291 9.59 3.84 21.25
C LEU A 291 9.78 3.84 19.71
N VAL A 292 8.73 4.11 18.94
CA VAL A 292 8.84 4.30 17.48
C VAL A 292 9.75 5.49 17.15
N ARG A 293 9.55 6.63 17.82
CA ARG A 293 10.38 7.83 17.64
C ARG A 293 11.84 7.60 18.02
N GLN A 294 12.09 6.83 19.08
CA GLN A 294 13.42 6.39 19.52
C GLN A 294 14.02 5.26 18.67
N GLN A 295 13.36 4.84 17.60
CA GLN A 295 13.77 3.73 16.71
C GLN A 295 13.89 2.35 17.40
N LYS A 296 13.30 2.18 18.58
CA LYS A 296 13.19 0.90 19.30
C LYS A 296 11.99 0.08 18.80
N ILE A 297 12.02 -0.27 17.52
CA ILE A 297 10.83 -0.72 16.77
C ILE A 297 10.24 -2.03 17.30
N ARG A 298 11.06 -3.01 17.66
CA ARG A 298 10.58 -4.30 18.20
C ARG A 298 9.80 -4.13 19.50
N ASP A 299 10.32 -3.28 20.38
CA ASP A 299 9.67 -3.00 21.67
C ASP A 299 8.39 -2.19 21.46
N ALA A 300 8.41 -1.27 20.49
CA ALA A 300 7.23 -0.51 20.08
C ALA A 300 6.09 -1.43 19.61
N VAL A 301 6.37 -2.35 18.69
CA VAL A 301 5.38 -3.33 18.21
C VAL A 301 4.82 -4.15 19.37
N ALA A 302 5.69 -4.69 20.23
CA ALA A 302 5.27 -5.50 21.37
C ALA A 302 4.37 -4.72 22.36
N ARG A 303 4.63 -3.41 22.54
CA ARG A 303 3.85 -2.54 23.42
C ARG A 303 2.51 -2.13 22.78
N LEU A 304 2.54 -1.73 21.51
CA LEU A 304 1.36 -1.32 20.76
C LEU A 304 0.36 -2.48 20.57
N MET A 305 0.84 -3.68 20.33
CA MET A 305 -0.03 -4.87 20.22
C MET A 305 -0.73 -5.25 21.52
N LYS A 306 -0.23 -4.80 22.68
CA LYS A 306 -0.89 -4.96 23.97
C LYS A 306 -1.90 -3.86 24.27
N SER A 307 -1.92 -2.79 23.47
CA SER A 307 -2.84 -1.66 23.61
C SER A 307 -4.15 -1.95 22.86
N ASP A 308 -5.16 -1.11 23.09
CA ASP A 308 -6.41 -1.20 22.32
C ASP A 308 -6.15 -0.88 20.84
N THR A 309 -6.09 -1.94 20.03
CA THR A 309 -5.84 -1.82 18.59
C THR A 309 -7.01 -1.19 17.82
N SER A 310 -8.14 -0.91 18.44
CA SER A 310 -9.23 -0.13 17.83
C SER A 310 -8.94 1.36 17.82
N HIS A 311 -8.05 1.83 18.70
CA HIS A 311 -7.71 3.25 18.83
C HIS A 311 -6.91 3.74 17.60
N PRO A 312 -7.27 4.86 16.96
CA PRO A 312 -6.65 5.34 15.72
C PRO A 312 -5.13 5.56 15.83
N PHE A 313 -4.66 6.14 16.93
CA PHE A 313 -3.23 6.38 17.14
C PHE A 313 -2.44 5.06 17.34
N VAL A 314 -3.01 4.06 18.01
CA VAL A 314 -2.38 2.73 18.15
C VAL A 314 -2.18 2.11 16.78
N ARG A 315 -3.18 2.14 15.91
CA ARG A 315 -3.11 1.63 14.54
C ARG A 315 -2.09 2.38 13.70
N TYR A 316 -2.05 3.70 13.81
CA TYR A 316 -1.09 4.53 13.11
C TYR A 316 0.36 4.16 13.47
N TYR A 317 0.69 4.14 14.76
CA TYR A 317 2.04 3.81 15.21
C TYR A 317 2.40 2.35 15.00
N LEU A 318 1.42 1.44 15.09
CA LEU A 318 1.62 0.03 14.75
C LEU A 318 1.93 -0.14 13.26
N ALA A 319 1.21 0.56 12.39
CA ALA A 319 1.48 0.54 10.96
C ALA A 319 2.87 1.07 10.62
N LEU A 320 3.29 2.20 11.23
CA LEU A 320 4.64 2.72 11.08
C LEU A 320 5.70 1.71 11.53
N SER A 321 5.48 1.07 12.67
CA SER A 321 6.41 0.09 13.23
C SER A 321 6.54 -1.15 12.32
N LEU A 322 5.42 -1.66 11.81
CA LEU A 322 5.38 -2.81 10.91
C LEU A 322 6.04 -2.51 9.56
N ASP A 323 5.81 -1.31 9.01
CA ASP A 323 6.49 -0.87 7.79
C ASP A 323 8.01 -0.80 7.98
N TRP A 324 8.45 -0.34 9.15
CA TRP A 324 9.88 -0.26 9.48
C TRP A 324 10.55 -1.64 9.61
N VAL A 325 9.81 -2.64 10.11
CA VAL A 325 10.30 -4.04 10.19
C VAL A 325 10.30 -4.73 8.82
N GLY A 326 9.62 -4.16 7.83
CA GLY A 326 9.49 -4.71 6.48
C GLY A 326 8.19 -5.48 6.24
N GLU A 327 7.29 -5.52 7.23
CA GLU A 327 5.97 -6.16 7.13
C GLU A 327 4.94 -5.24 6.44
N ALA A 328 5.28 -4.83 5.23
CA ALA A 328 4.58 -3.79 4.50
C ALA A 328 3.10 -4.07 4.22
N GLU A 329 2.71 -5.33 4.01
CA GLU A 329 1.31 -5.70 3.77
C GLU A 329 0.47 -5.53 5.03
N TYR A 330 0.99 -5.97 6.18
CA TYR A 330 0.34 -5.78 7.48
C TYR A 330 0.29 -4.31 7.88
N ALA A 331 1.35 -3.56 7.59
CA ALA A 331 1.39 -2.11 7.83
C ALA A 331 0.28 -1.39 7.06
N CYS A 332 0.13 -1.69 5.76
CA CYS A 332 -0.93 -1.10 4.94
C CYS A 332 -2.32 -1.50 5.40
N ALA A 333 -2.55 -2.75 5.77
CA ALA A 333 -3.83 -3.22 6.29
C ALA A 333 -4.19 -2.49 7.60
N ALA A 334 -3.26 -2.38 8.54
CA ALA A 334 -3.46 -1.68 9.80
C ALA A 334 -3.76 -0.19 9.61
N TYR A 335 -3.14 0.45 8.60
CA TYR A 335 -3.31 1.87 8.33
C TYR A 335 -4.60 2.19 7.54
N LEU A 336 -4.96 1.35 6.57
CA LEU A 336 -6.08 1.62 5.65
C LEU A 336 -7.45 1.35 6.27
N GLU A 337 -7.56 0.37 7.16
CA GLU A 337 -8.87 -0.08 7.65
C GLU A 337 -9.68 1.03 8.35
N PRO A 338 -9.10 1.90 9.20
CA PRO A 338 -9.85 2.98 9.81
C PRO A 338 -9.98 4.23 8.94
N LEU A 339 -8.91 4.67 8.26
CA LEU A 339 -8.85 5.95 7.56
C LEU A 339 -9.57 5.92 6.21
N TYR A 340 -9.55 4.79 5.52
CA TYR A 340 -10.16 4.68 4.20
C TYR A 340 -11.69 4.66 4.24
N ARG A 341 -12.28 4.26 5.37
CA ARG A 341 -13.74 4.28 5.56
C ARG A 341 -14.28 5.70 5.79
N GLU A 342 -13.46 6.59 6.35
CA GLU A 342 -13.91 7.93 6.76
C GLU A 342 -13.72 8.98 5.66
N ASP A 343 -12.55 9.05 5.02
CA ASP A 343 -12.30 9.99 3.91
C ASP A 343 -11.09 9.62 3.04
N PRO A 344 -11.30 9.15 1.81
CA PRO A 344 -10.20 8.87 0.87
C PRO A 344 -9.35 10.10 0.50
N ALA A 345 -9.88 11.31 0.68
CA ALA A 345 -9.13 12.54 0.40
C ALA A 345 -8.09 12.84 1.49
N SER A 346 -8.27 12.34 2.71
CA SER A 346 -7.39 12.60 3.86
C SER A 346 -5.95 12.14 3.63
N LEU A 347 -5.74 10.95 3.04
CA LEU A 347 -4.41 10.43 2.72
C LEU A 347 -3.65 11.32 1.74
N ARG A 348 -4.32 11.83 0.71
CA ARG A 348 -3.73 12.75 -0.28
C ARG A 348 -3.36 14.09 0.35
N GLN A 349 -4.17 14.57 1.28
CA GLN A 349 -3.87 15.77 2.05
C GLN A 349 -2.66 15.56 2.97
N ARG A 350 -2.60 14.42 3.66
CA ARG A 350 -1.47 14.06 4.53
C ARG A 350 -0.17 13.95 3.75
N ILE A 351 -0.15 13.32 2.58
CA ILE A 351 1.03 13.24 1.71
C ILE A 351 1.52 14.65 1.35
N ARG A 352 0.60 15.56 0.94
CA ARG A 352 0.96 16.93 0.60
C ARG A 352 1.58 17.70 1.78
N GLU A 353 1.05 17.51 2.98
CA GLU A 353 1.58 18.11 4.20
C GLU A 353 2.99 17.59 4.50
N LEU A 354 3.20 16.27 4.51
CA LEU A 354 4.49 15.64 4.76
C LEU A 354 5.55 16.04 3.72
N VAL A 355 5.18 16.10 2.45
CA VAL A 355 6.06 16.61 1.38
C VAL A 355 6.45 18.07 1.61
N ARG A 356 5.54 18.90 2.15
CA ARG A 356 5.87 20.30 2.52
C ARG A 356 6.87 20.36 3.68
N ARG A 357 6.71 19.50 4.69
CA ARG A 357 7.61 19.43 5.86
C ARG A 357 9.04 18.98 5.49
N LEU A 358 9.17 18.16 4.44
CA LEU A 358 10.46 17.67 3.92
C LEU A 358 11.14 18.66 2.94
N LYS A 359 10.56 19.83 2.72
CA LYS A 359 11.25 20.89 1.95
C LYS A 359 12.51 21.34 2.67
N PRO A 360 13.63 21.52 1.95
CA PRO A 360 14.84 22.14 2.48
C PRO A 360 14.59 23.61 2.88
#